data_6e55873cd0f5f402c2073227a8085fd1
#
_entry.id   6e55873cd0f5f402c2073227a8085fd1
#
_cell.length_a   1.000
_cell.length_b   1.000
_cell.length_c   1.000
_cell.angle_alpha   90.00
_cell.angle_beta   90.00
_cell.angle_gamma   90.00
#
_symmetry.space_group_name_H-M   'P 1'
#
loop_
_entity.id
_entity.type
_entity.pdbx_description
1 polymer ?
#
loop_
_entity_poly.entity_id
_entity_poly.type
_entity_poly.pdbx_seq_one_letter_code
_entity_poly.pdbx_strand_id
1 'polypeptide(L)'
;MAYRPKDTQERILHRLKIAQGHLGKVIQMVESDDYCIDVIHQSQAVQGALKEVDNLILENHLNSCVANALNNGKKGQALAEVLEVFKKSS
;
A
#
# COMPACT_ATOMS: atom_id res chain seq x y z
N MET A 1 14.62 9.27 1.81
CA MET A 1 13.57 10.19 1.37
C MET A 1 12.85 9.63 0.15
N ALA A 2 11.54 9.63 0.15
CA ALA A 2 10.76 9.12 -0.98
C ALA A 2 10.64 10.19 -2.06
N TYR A 3 10.83 9.80 -3.31
CA TYR A 3 10.63 10.67 -4.46
C TYR A 3 9.39 10.18 -5.23
N ARG A 4 8.35 11.00 -5.27
CA ARG A 4 7.10 10.68 -5.96
C ARG A 4 6.63 11.88 -6.76
N PRO A 5 6.32 11.72 -8.07
CA PRO A 5 5.66 12.76 -8.84
C PRO A 5 4.32 13.14 -8.20
N LYS A 6 3.87 14.36 -8.45
CA LYS A 6 2.65 14.90 -7.83
C LYS A 6 1.42 14.05 -8.12
N ASP A 7 1.23 13.64 -9.37
CA ASP A 7 0.07 12.83 -9.76
C ASP A 7 0.11 11.43 -9.13
N THR A 8 1.29 10.82 -8.99
CA THR A 8 1.45 9.55 -8.27
C THR A 8 1.07 9.71 -6.80
N GLN A 9 1.54 10.77 -6.17
CA GLN A 9 1.21 11.09 -4.78
C GLN A 9 -0.30 11.26 -4.60
N GLU A 10 -0.95 11.99 -5.50
CA GLU A 10 -2.39 12.21 -5.46
C GLU A 10 -3.17 10.91 -5.64
N ARG A 11 -2.74 10.02 -6.52
CA ARG A 11 -3.37 8.71 -6.73
C ARG A 11 -3.27 7.84 -5.48
N ILE A 12 -2.11 7.81 -4.85
CA ILE A 12 -1.88 7.05 -3.62
C ILE A 12 -2.81 7.57 -2.52
N LEU A 13 -2.84 8.87 -2.31
CA LEU A 13 -3.71 9.50 -1.30
C LEU A 13 -5.18 9.24 -1.57
N HIS A 14 -5.61 9.33 -2.82
CA HIS A 14 -7.00 9.08 -3.19
C HIS A 14 -7.42 7.64 -2.84
N ARG A 15 -6.59 6.66 -3.17
CA ARG A 15 -6.85 5.26 -2.85
C ARG A 15 -6.85 5.00 -1.35
N LEU A 16 -5.96 5.65 -0.61
CA LEU A 16 -5.91 5.53 0.85
C LEU A 16 -7.18 6.11 1.49
N LYS A 17 -7.68 7.23 0.98
CA LYS A 17 -8.92 7.83 1.49
C LYS A 17 -10.13 6.96 1.23
N ILE A 18 -10.19 6.30 0.08
CA ILE A 18 -11.25 5.33 -0.23
C ILE A 18 -11.17 4.16 0.75
N ALA A 19 -9.98 3.61 0.99
CA ALA A 19 -9.78 2.52 1.95
C ALA A 19 -10.15 2.95 3.37
N GLN A 20 -9.84 4.17 3.74
CA GLN A 20 -10.21 4.74 5.05
C GLN A 20 -11.73 4.77 5.24
N GLY A 21 -12.46 5.22 4.23
CA GLY A 21 -13.92 5.23 4.28
C GLY A 21 -14.48 3.81 4.37
N HIS A 22 -13.91 2.88 3.62
CA HIS A 22 -14.33 1.48 3.66
C HIS A 22 -14.05 0.85 5.04
N LEU A 23 -12.91 1.16 5.63
CA LEU A 23 -12.58 0.70 6.98
C LEU A 23 -13.59 1.22 8.01
N GLY A 24 -14.02 2.47 7.87
CA GLY A 24 -15.08 3.05 8.70
C GLY A 24 -16.38 2.26 8.61
N LYS A 25 -16.73 1.79 7.42
CA LYS A 25 -17.90 0.94 7.23
C LYS A 25 -17.74 -0.40 7.96
N VAL A 26 -16.57 -1.02 7.90
CA VAL A 26 -16.30 -2.27 8.63
C VAL A 26 -16.48 -2.07 10.13
N ILE A 27 -15.99 -0.95 10.67
CA ILE A 27 -16.17 -0.61 12.07
C ILE A 27 -17.67 -0.54 12.43
N GLN A 28 -18.46 0.13 11.60
CA GLN A 28 -19.90 0.22 11.81
C GLN A 28 -20.57 -1.15 11.79
N MET A 29 -20.15 -2.04 10.90
CA MET A 29 -20.68 -3.40 10.81
C MET A 29 -20.40 -4.18 12.11
N VAL A 30 -19.22 -4.03 12.68
CA VAL A 30 -18.88 -4.67 13.97
C VAL A 30 -19.73 -4.07 15.10
N GLU A 31 -19.87 -2.75 15.12
CA GLU A 31 -20.71 -2.08 16.13
C GLU A 31 -22.18 -2.49 16.04
N SER A 32 -22.66 -2.82 14.84
CA SER A 32 -24.04 -3.22 14.58
C SER A 32 -24.29 -4.73 14.70
N ASP A 33 -23.28 -5.48 15.11
CA ASP A 33 -23.35 -6.94 15.24
C ASP A 33 -23.75 -7.65 13.92
N ASP A 34 -23.26 -7.14 12.78
CA ASP A 34 -23.52 -7.74 11.49
C ASP A 34 -22.92 -9.15 11.43
N TYR A 35 -23.43 -9.97 10.51
CA TYR A 35 -22.99 -11.35 10.37
C TYR A 35 -21.47 -11.42 10.13
N CYS A 36 -20.80 -12.29 10.89
CA CYS A 36 -19.32 -12.32 10.92
C CYS A 36 -18.68 -12.57 9.56
N ILE A 37 -19.29 -13.41 8.73
CA ILE A 37 -18.73 -13.68 7.40
C ILE A 37 -18.80 -12.44 6.50
N ASP A 38 -19.87 -11.67 6.60
CA ASP A 38 -19.99 -10.41 5.85
C ASP A 38 -18.94 -9.40 6.30
N VAL A 39 -18.68 -9.31 7.61
CA VAL A 39 -17.65 -8.45 8.17
C VAL A 39 -16.27 -8.86 7.63
N ILE A 40 -15.98 -10.16 7.62
CA ILE A 40 -14.70 -10.68 7.11
C ILE A 40 -14.54 -10.35 5.63
N HIS A 41 -15.58 -10.52 4.82
CA HIS A 41 -15.52 -10.18 3.39
C HIS A 41 -15.19 -8.71 3.17
N GLN A 42 -15.80 -7.82 3.94
CA GLN A 42 -15.53 -6.39 3.84
C GLN A 42 -14.12 -6.03 4.33
N SER A 43 -13.66 -6.69 5.39
CA SER A 43 -12.29 -6.53 5.89
C SER A 43 -11.26 -6.99 4.85
N GLN A 44 -11.50 -8.10 4.18
CA GLN A 44 -10.63 -8.60 3.11
C GLN A 44 -10.58 -7.62 1.94
N ALA A 45 -11.69 -6.98 1.60
CA ALA A 45 -11.72 -5.96 0.54
C ALA A 45 -10.84 -4.75 0.90
N VAL A 46 -10.87 -4.32 2.17
CA VAL A 46 -9.98 -3.24 2.65
C VAL A 46 -8.52 -3.66 2.55
N GLN A 47 -8.19 -4.89 2.95
CA GLN A 47 -6.82 -5.41 2.86
C GLN A 47 -6.34 -5.46 1.41
N GLY A 48 -7.21 -5.87 0.48
CA GLY A 48 -6.90 -5.88 -0.95
C GLY A 48 -6.64 -4.48 -1.49
N ALA A 49 -7.42 -3.49 -1.08
CA ALA A 49 -7.23 -2.11 -1.47
C ALA A 49 -5.89 -1.57 -0.95
N LEU A 50 -5.52 -1.90 0.28
CA LEU A 50 -4.23 -1.50 0.84
C LEU A 50 -3.06 -2.17 0.12
N LYS A 51 -3.23 -3.43 -0.27
CA LYS A 51 -2.21 -4.13 -1.05
C LYS A 51 -1.98 -3.47 -2.41
N GLU A 52 -3.03 -2.98 -3.06
CA GLU A 52 -2.90 -2.22 -4.30
C GLU A 52 -2.13 -0.91 -4.09
N VAL A 53 -2.35 -0.24 -2.95
CA VAL A 53 -1.58 0.95 -2.58
C VAL A 53 -0.11 0.60 -2.42
N ASP A 54 0.20 -0.50 -1.75
CA ASP A 54 1.58 -0.97 -1.59
C ASP A 54 2.24 -1.20 -2.96
N ASN A 55 1.52 -1.82 -3.89
CA ASN A 55 2.04 -2.05 -5.24
C ASN A 55 2.31 -0.75 -5.98
N LEU A 56 1.45 0.26 -5.85
CA LEU A 56 1.66 1.58 -6.45
C LEU A 56 2.91 2.26 -5.90
N ILE A 57 3.08 2.22 -4.59
CA ILE A 57 4.23 2.82 -3.92
C ILE A 57 5.50 2.08 -4.34
N LEU A 58 5.48 0.75 -4.34
CA LEU A 58 6.63 -0.06 -4.73
C LEU A 58 7.00 0.17 -6.19
N GLU A 59 6.02 0.25 -7.10
CA GLU A 59 6.27 0.55 -8.51
C GLU A 59 7.00 1.88 -8.67
N ASN A 60 6.53 2.93 -7.99
CA ASN A 60 7.20 4.23 -8.01
C ASN A 60 8.61 4.14 -7.43
N HIS A 61 8.78 3.41 -6.34
CA HIS A 61 10.09 3.22 -5.70
C HIS A 61 11.08 2.56 -6.65
N LEU A 62 10.65 1.51 -7.37
CA LEU A 62 11.49 0.83 -8.36
C LEU A 62 11.84 1.74 -9.53
N ASN A 63 10.88 2.54 -10.01
CA ASN A 63 11.10 3.40 -11.17
C ASN A 63 11.90 4.67 -10.86
N SER A 64 11.93 5.12 -9.62
CA SER A 64 12.54 6.40 -9.23
C SER A 64 13.62 6.23 -8.17
N CYS A 65 13.23 5.77 -6.97
CA CYS A 65 14.13 5.75 -5.83
C CYS A 65 15.24 4.70 -5.98
N VAL A 66 14.89 3.49 -6.46
CA VAL A 66 15.88 2.43 -6.66
C VAL A 66 16.80 2.78 -7.81
N ALA A 67 16.26 3.28 -8.92
CA ALA A 67 17.06 3.70 -10.07
C ALA A 67 18.07 4.79 -9.66
N ASN A 68 17.63 5.77 -8.86
CA ASN A 68 18.50 6.82 -8.35
C ASN A 68 19.58 6.24 -7.41
N ALA A 69 19.23 5.31 -6.54
CA ALA A 69 20.18 4.65 -5.64
C ALA A 69 21.22 3.84 -6.40
N LEU A 70 20.81 3.18 -7.49
CA LEU A 70 21.74 2.43 -8.35
C LEU A 70 22.75 3.37 -9.01
N ASN A 71 22.30 4.53 -9.48
CA ASN A 71 23.17 5.54 -10.09
C ASN A 71 24.13 6.16 -9.08
N ASN A 72 23.77 6.16 -7.80
CA ASN A 72 24.59 6.73 -6.71
C ASN A 72 25.39 5.68 -5.94
N GLY A 73 25.50 4.47 -6.47
CA GLY A 73 26.30 3.41 -5.84
C GLY A 73 25.67 2.77 -4.61
N LYS A 74 24.38 2.93 -4.40
CA LYS A 74 23.63 2.35 -3.27
C LYS A 74 22.84 1.10 -3.64
N LYS A 75 23.33 0.36 -4.62
CA LYS A 75 22.66 -0.82 -5.17
C LYS A 75 22.31 -1.86 -4.11
N GLY A 76 23.28 -2.22 -3.26
CA GLY A 76 23.09 -3.27 -2.25
C GLY A 76 21.98 -2.93 -1.26
N GLN A 77 21.97 -1.70 -0.76
CA GLN A 77 20.95 -1.23 0.16
C GLN A 77 19.56 -1.21 -0.49
N ALA A 78 19.47 -0.68 -1.71
CA ALA A 78 18.20 -0.60 -2.44
C ALA A 78 17.59 -1.99 -2.68
N LEU A 79 18.42 -2.95 -3.11
CA LEU A 79 17.95 -4.33 -3.34
C LEU A 79 17.53 -5.02 -2.04
N ALA A 80 18.26 -4.79 -0.94
CA ALA A 80 17.91 -5.37 0.35
C ALA A 80 16.55 -4.88 0.85
N GLU A 81 16.26 -3.59 0.69
CA GLU A 81 14.98 -2.99 1.08
C GLU A 81 13.82 -3.59 0.27
N VAL A 82 13.97 -3.75 -1.03
CA VAL A 82 12.95 -4.34 -1.90
C VAL A 82 12.68 -5.80 -1.52
N LEU A 83 13.74 -6.56 -1.28
CA LEU A 83 13.61 -7.97 -0.87
C LEU A 83 12.89 -8.09 0.46
N GLU A 84 13.13 -7.18 1.40
CA GLU A 84 12.45 -7.18 2.69
C GLU A 84 10.94 -6.94 2.52
N VAL A 85 10.54 -6.03 1.63
CA VAL A 85 9.13 -5.79 1.32
C VAL A 85 8.46 -7.06 0.81
N PHE A 86 9.10 -7.76 -0.13
CA PHE A 86 8.56 -9.01 -0.67
C PHE A 86 8.42 -10.09 0.40
N LYS A 87 9.37 -10.21 1.30
CA LYS A 87 9.30 -11.18 2.40
C LYS A 87 8.11 -10.92 3.32
N LYS A 88 7.81 -9.66 3.60
CA LYS A 88 6.73 -9.29 4.51
C LYS A 88 5.34 -9.40 3.88
N SER A 89 5.24 -9.35 2.56
CA SER A 89 3.96 -9.38 1.86
C SER A 89 3.50 -10.79 1.46
N SER A 90 4.33 -11.77 1.70
CA SER A 90 4.02 -13.17 1.36
C SER A 90 3.19 -13.88 2.44
#